data_78e8a824ada06354301f831602976add
#
_entry.id   78e8a824ada06354301f831602976add
#
_cell.length_a   1.000
_cell.length_b   1.000
_cell.length_c   1.000
_cell.angle_alpha   90.00
_cell.angle_beta   90.00
_cell.angle_gamma   90.00
#
_symmetry.space_group_name_H-M   'P 1'
#
loop_
_entity.id
_entity.type
_entity.pdbx_description
1 polymer ?
#
loop_
_entity_poly.entity_id
_entity_poly.type
_entity_poly.pdbx_seq_one_letter_code
_entity_poly.pdbx_strand_id
1 'polypeptide(L)'
;LKYFTLLLTLVAWQSCGDSESENAPDVSQIAVNVKIDRFEQDLFGIDTLRLADEMQRMRGKYPELFPLFTDNIIHDQTNPKETPEMALSGFLRSPRIRQLYDTVQQVYGNIAPIEKEVNQLFRYYKYYFPEKETPRVATIISEFGVDAFTYGDQLCGIGLDLFLGENYPGYSPDIFPAYVRRQFNERYIPIRLAKTLAQNTFGDTPPGKSLLDMMLYNGKMLYIVDKLLPGTPDSLIMGYTKEQMEGCEANEQAVWARILDQKLLYSTDFGEFRKLVTPSPNAPVVFQEAPGEIGNWIGWQIVKAYVKRNPNAGMKELLAQTDSQKFLETARYKPQQLK
;
A
#
# COMPACT_ATOMS: atom_id res chain seq x y z
N LEU A 1 -29.45 -0.62 -63.24
CA LEU A 1 -28.47 -0.05 -62.32
C LEU A 1 -29.02 -0.14 -60.90
N LYS A 2 -28.58 -1.18 -60.11
CA LYS A 2 -28.98 -1.40 -58.72
C LYS A 2 -27.83 -0.95 -57.82
N TYR A 3 -28.07 0.06 -57.01
CA TYR A 3 -27.13 0.52 -55.97
C TYR A 3 -27.32 -0.39 -54.75
N PHE A 4 -26.26 -1.10 -54.35
CA PHE A 4 -26.19 -1.89 -53.14
C PHE A 4 -25.50 -1.04 -52.05
N THR A 5 -26.31 -0.54 -51.13
CA THR A 5 -25.79 0.28 -50.00
C THR A 5 -25.32 -0.67 -48.91
N LEU A 6 -24.02 -0.73 -48.70
CA LEU A 6 -23.36 -1.52 -47.64
C LEU A 6 -23.47 -0.74 -46.31
N LEU A 7 -24.32 -1.21 -45.43
CA LEU A 7 -24.47 -0.64 -44.08
C LEU A 7 -23.33 -1.21 -43.18
N LEU A 8 -22.32 -0.38 -42.90
CA LEU A 8 -21.23 -0.73 -41.95
C LEU A 8 -21.77 -0.52 -40.53
N THR A 9 -22.11 -1.60 -39.84
CA THR A 9 -22.41 -1.60 -38.40
C THR A 9 -21.10 -1.47 -37.63
N LEU A 10 -20.83 -0.29 -37.09
CA LEU A 10 -19.81 -0.08 -36.06
C LEU A 10 -20.26 -0.79 -34.78
N VAL A 11 -19.65 -1.92 -34.48
CA VAL A 11 -19.72 -2.53 -33.15
C VAL A 11 -18.79 -1.74 -32.24
N ALA A 12 -19.36 -0.83 -31.46
CA ALA A 12 -18.64 -0.21 -30.36
C ALA A 12 -18.38 -1.27 -29.31
N TRP A 13 -17.13 -1.68 -29.18
CA TRP A 13 -16.65 -2.43 -28.04
C TRP A 13 -16.68 -1.47 -26.84
N GLN A 14 -17.72 -1.58 -26.03
CA GLN A 14 -17.70 -1.00 -24.69
C GLN A 14 -16.70 -1.80 -23.87
N SER A 15 -15.53 -1.23 -23.67
CA SER A 15 -14.58 -1.66 -22.66
C SER A 15 -15.28 -1.49 -21.31
N CYS A 16 -15.61 -2.60 -20.65
CA CYS A 16 -15.91 -2.63 -19.22
C CYS A 16 -14.61 -2.40 -18.46
N GLY A 17 -14.22 -1.14 -18.31
CA GLY A 17 -13.17 -0.66 -17.43
C GLY A 17 -13.73 0.52 -16.66
N ASP A 18 -13.63 0.45 -15.32
CA ASP A 18 -13.75 1.57 -14.39
C ASP A 18 -15.13 2.16 -14.10
N SER A 19 -16.07 1.34 -13.61
CA SER A 19 -17.32 1.85 -13.03
C SER A 19 -17.18 2.43 -11.61
N GLU A 20 -16.04 2.26 -10.93
CA GLU A 20 -15.85 2.78 -9.56
C GLU A 20 -15.30 4.22 -9.53
N SER A 21 -14.55 4.66 -10.52
CA SER A 21 -14.11 6.05 -10.63
C SER A 21 -15.26 7.03 -10.83
N GLU A 22 -16.34 6.61 -11.53
CA GLU A 22 -17.54 7.43 -11.77
C GLU A 22 -18.36 7.69 -10.48
N ASN A 23 -18.17 6.88 -9.43
CA ASN A 23 -18.88 6.99 -8.15
C ASN A 23 -18.03 7.56 -7.01
N ALA A 24 -16.82 8.04 -7.29
CA ALA A 24 -15.98 8.66 -6.27
C ALA A 24 -16.58 10.00 -5.82
N PRO A 25 -16.58 10.31 -4.50
CA PRO A 25 -17.07 11.60 -4.02
C PRO A 25 -16.24 12.76 -4.58
N ASP A 26 -16.90 13.88 -4.84
CA ASP A 26 -16.19 15.11 -5.19
C ASP A 26 -15.50 15.69 -3.95
N VAL A 27 -14.17 15.66 -3.97
CA VAL A 27 -13.30 16.19 -2.91
C VAL A 27 -12.60 17.49 -3.32
N SER A 28 -12.99 18.10 -4.43
CA SER A 28 -12.35 19.30 -4.98
C SER A 28 -12.37 20.50 -4.02
N GLN A 29 -13.39 20.57 -3.17
CA GLN A 29 -13.57 21.64 -2.17
C GLN A 29 -12.82 21.37 -0.85
N ILE A 30 -12.23 20.19 -0.69
CA ILE A 30 -11.46 19.87 0.53
C ILE A 30 -10.06 20.48 0.38
N ALA A 31 -9.79 21.49 1.22
CA ALA A 31 -8.49 22.16 1.20
C ALA A 31 -7.40 21.26 1.79
N VAL A 32 -6.48 20.82 0.95
CA VAL A 32 -5.27 20.10 1.31
C VAL A 32 -4.12 20.72 0.54
N ASN A 33 -3.03 21.04 1.24
CA ASN A 33 -1.82 21.58 0.66
C ASN A 33 -0.60 20.98 1.36
N VAL A 34 -0.35 19.71 1.10
CA VAL A 34 0.84 19.01 1.60
C VAL A 34 2.02 19.35 0.71
N LYS A 35 3.10 19.81 1.33
CA LYS A 35 4.43 19.88 0.75
C LYS A 35 5.24 18.70 1.25
N ILE A 36 5.91 18.02 0.35
CA ILE A 36 6.76 16.89 0.72
C ILE A 36 8.13 17.43 1.14
N ASP A 37 8.47 17.23 2.41
CA ASP A 37 9.78 17.56 2.94
C ASP A 37 10.83 16.61 2.37
N ARG A 38 11.83 17.15 1.71
CA ARG A 38 12.95 16.38 1.14
C ARG A 38 14.03 16.16 2.21
N PHE A 39 13.67 15.35 3.23
CA PHE A 39 14.58 15.10 4.36
C PHE A 39 15.92 14.53 3.92
N GLU A 40 15.91 13.64 2.92
CA GLU A 40 17.13 13.06 2.37
C GLU A 40 18.05 14.12 1.76
N GLN A 41 17.51 15.17 1.13
CA GLN A 41 18.34 16.25 0.57
C GLN A 41 18.99 17.07 1.67
N ASP A 42 18.23 17.45 2.69
CA ASP A 42 18.77 18.17 3.84
C ASP A 42 19.81 17.35 4.61
N LEU A 43 19.56 16.03 4.73
CA LEU A 43 20.45 15.10 5.42
C LEU A 43 21.78 14.92 4.69
N PHE A 44 21.75 14.70 3.37
CA PHE A 44 22.97 14.55 2.56
C PHE A 44 23.71 15.86 2.30
N GLY A 45 23.07 17.00 2.60
CA GLY A 45 23.64 18.33 2.52
C GLY A 45 24.38 18.78 3.77
N ILE A 46 24.37 18.02 4.90
CA ILE A 46 25.03 18.42 6.15
C ILE A 46 26.56 18.36 6.05
N ASP A 47 27.23 19.22 6.79
CA ASP A 47 28.68 19.18 6.94
C ASP A 47 29.10 18.14 7.98
N THR A 48 29.63 17.02 7.51
CA THR A 48 30.08 15.92 8.39
C THR A 48 31.29 16.27 9.27
N LEU A 49 31.97 17.40 9.03
CA LEU A 49 33.05 17.90 9.91
C LEU A 49 32.47 18.63 11.14
N ARG A 50 31.22 19.07 11.05
CA ARG A 50 30.47 19.73 12.14
C ARG A 50 29.26 18.93 12.56
N LEU A 51 29.39 17.61 12.58
CA LEU A 51 28.27 16.68 12.70
C LEU A 51 27.36 16.98 13.91
N ALA A 52 27.91 17.29 15.07
CA ALA A 52 27.14 17.59 16.28
C ALA A 52 26.22 18.81 16.11
N ASP A 53 26.71 19.91 15.53
CA ASP A 53 25.95 21.12 15.25
C ASP A 53 24.86 20.84 14.23
N GLU A 54 25.20 20.08 13.17
CA GLU A 54 24.25 19.69 12.11
C GLU A 54 23.16 18.77 12.63
N MET A 55 23.47 17.82 13.50
CA MET A 55 22.46 16.96 14.17
C MET A 55 21.50 17.82 15.01
N GLN A 56 22.00 18.82 15.72
CA GLN A 56 21.13 19.72 16.48
C GLN A 56 20.22 20.53 15.54
N ARG A 57 20.75 21.04 14.43
CA ARG A 57 19.96 21.74 13.40
C ARG A 57 18.88 20.85 12.82
N MET A 58 19.24 19.59 12.47
CA MET A 58 18.29 18.62 11.92
C MET A 58 17.20 18.24 12.93
N ARG A 59 17.54 18.06 14.20
CA ARG A 59 16.53 17.86 15.28
C ARG A 59 15.57 19.03 15.40
N GLY A 60 16.06 20.26 15.24
CA GLY A 60 15.19 21.45 15.24
C GLY A 60 14.24 21.52 14.03
N LYS A 61 14.72 21.10 12.84
CA LYS A 61 13.92 21.12 11.61
C LYS A 61 12.95 19.94 11.50
N TYR A 62 13.37 18.77 11.99
CA TYR A 62 12.64 17.48 11.89
C TYR A 62 12.57 16.82 13.27
N PRO A 63 11.81 17.39 14.21
CA PRO A 63 11.83 16.95 15.61
C PRO A 63 11.40 15.51 15.83
N GLU A 64 10.44 15.01 15.02
CA GLU A 64 9.97 13.61 15.07
C GLU A 64 10.82 12.70 14.17
N LEU A 65 11.08 13.15 12.92
CA LEU A 65 11.70 12.32 11.90
C LEU A 65 13.19 12.07 12.15
N PHE A 66 13.94 13.11 12.56
CA PHE A 66 15.39 12.97 12.67
C PHE A 66 15.78 11.97 13.78
N PRO A 67 15.20 12.00 15.01
CA PRO A 67 15.45 10.96 16.00
C PRO A 67 14.98 9.57 15.54
N LEU A 68 13.78 9.47 14.95
CA LEU A 68 13.28 8.21 14.42
C LEU A 68 14.26 7.62 13.38
N PHE A 69 14.78 8.44 12.49
CA PHE A 69 15.72 8.02 11.46
C PHE A 69 17.05 7.56 12.06
N THR A 70 17.65 8.37 12.96
CA THR A 70 18.97 8.06 13.53
C THR A 70 18.93 6.89 14.50
N ASP A 71 17.86 6.74 15.26
CA ASP A 71 17.81 5.81 16.38
C ASP A 71 17.15 4.46 15.99
N ASN A 72 16.27 4.46 14.95
CA ASN A 72 15.50 3.28 14.61
C ASN A 72 15.67 2.80 13.15
N ILE A 73 16.00 3.68 12.20
CA ILE A 73 16.10 3.30 10.78
C ILE A 73 17.52 2.91 10.39
N ILE A 74 18.52 3.72 10.76
CA ILE A 74 19.91 3.48 10.35
C ILE A 74 20.80 2.92 11.46
N HIS A 75 20.39 3.00 12.72
CA HIS A 75 21.17 2.53 13.86
C HIS A 75 20.91 1.06 14.16
N ASP A 76 21.96 0.25 14.22
CA ASP A 76 21.90 -1.13 14.68
C ASP A 76 21.81 -1.19 16.21
N GLN A 77 20.58 -1.23 16.73
CA GLN A 77 20.31 -1.31 18.17
C GLN A 77 20.84 -2.60 18.83
N THR A 78 21.24 -3.61 18.05
CA THR A 78 21.83 -4.83 18.57
C THR A 78 23.32 -4.68 18.83
N ASN A 79 23.94 -3.62 18.30
CA ASN A 79 25.35 -3.30 18.51
C ASN A 79 25.52 -2.25 19.64
N PRO A 80 25.85 -2.66 20.88
CA PRO A 80 25.93 -1.72 22.01
C PRO A 80 27.09 -0.72 21.92
N LYS A 81 27.97 -0.87 20.94
CA LYS A 81 29.12 0.04 20.71
C LYS A 81 28.82 1.09 19.65
N GLU A 82 27.77 0.93 18.88
CA GLU A 82 27.36 1.92 17.90
C GLU A 82 26.48 2.97 18.58
N THR A 83 26.76 4.24 18.32
CA THR A 83 25.87 5.34 18.70
C THR A 83 25.12 5.85 17.48
N PRO A 84 23.95 6.49 17.63
CA PRO A 84 23.24 7.12 16.50
C PRO A 84 24.11 8.09 15.71
N GLU A 85 25.06 8.78 16.36
CA GLU A 85 26.02 9.67 15.69
C GLU A 85 27.02 8.88 14.84
N MET A 86 27.53 7.75 15.34
CA MET A 86 28.42 6.87 14.57
C MET A 86 27.69 6.28 13.38
N ALA A 87 26.46 5.78 13.57
CA ALA A 87 25.63 5.27 12.50
C ALA A 87 25.38 6.31 11.42
N LEU A 88 25.01 7.53 11.81
CA LEU A 88 24.78 8.64 10.88
C LEU A 88 26.06 9.01 10.11
N SER A 89 27.19 9.10 10.81
CA SER A 89 28.49 9.41 10.18
C SER A 89 28.86 8.33 9.15
N GLY A 90 28.70 7.05 9.52
CA GLY A 90 28.94 5.91 8.63
C GLY A 90 28.02 5.92 7.41
N PHE A 91 26.74 6.15 7.62
CA PHE A 91 25.72 6.23 6.57
C PHE A 91 26.06 7.33 5.55
N LEU A 92 26.32 8.54 6.01
CA LEU A 92 26.60 9.70 5.14
C LEU A 92 27.94 9.62 4.38
N ARG A 93 28.93 8.91 4.94
CA ARG A 93 30.26 8.75 4.33
C ARG A 93 30.36 7.51 3.45
N SER A 94 29.40 6.61 3.49
CA SER A 94 29.40 5.38 2.67
C SER A 94 29.31 5.72 1.18
N PRO A 95 30.30 5.33 0.34
CA PRO A 95 30.24 5.57 -1.10
C PRO A 95 29.01 4.94 -1.75
N ARG A 96 28.59 3.76 -1.26
CA ARG A 96 27.40 3.05 -1.76
C ARG A 96 26.12 3.84 -1.49
N ILE A 97 26.00 4.39 -0.30
CA ILE A 97 24.83 5.19 0.07
C ILE A 97 24.81 6.53 -0.68
N ARG A 98 25.99 7.14 -0.90
CA ARG A 98 26.12 8.33 -1.74
C ARG A 98 25.67 8.07 -3.18
N GLN A 99 26.09 6.96 -3.77
CA GLN A 99 25.65 6.56 -5.11
C GLN A 99 24.14 6.30 -5.16
N LEU A 100 23.57 5.68 -4.10
CA LEU A 100 22.12 5.48 -3.98
C LEU A 100 21.39 6.83 -3.91
N TYR A 101 21.88 7.77 -3.10
CA TYR A 101 21.35 9.13 -3.06
C TYR A 101 21.37 9.81 -4.44
N ASP A 102 22.49 9.76 -5.15
CA ASP A 102 22.60 10.33 -6.49
C ASP A 102 21.56 9.71 -7.46
N THR A 103 21.37 8.41 -7.39
CA THR A 103 20.33 7.71 -8.17
C THR A 103 18.94 8.19 -7.81
N VAL A 104 18.63 8.31 -6.52
CA VAL A 104 17.34 8.84 -6.03
C VAL A 104 17.12 10.28 -6.54
N GLN A 105 18.16 11.12 -6.52
CA GLN A 105 18.05 12.49 -7.05
C GLN A 105 17.85 12.53 -8.57
N GLN A 106 18.44 11.60 -9.32
CA GLN A 106 18.20 11.48 -10.77
C GLN A 106 16.74 11.11 -11.08
N VAL A 107 16.15 10.18 -10.32
CA VAL A 107 14.77 9.72 -10.53
C VAL A 107 13.75 10.71 -9.96
N TYR A 108 13.99 11.19 -8.74
CA TYR A 108 13.05 12.00 -7.96
C TYR A 108 13.52 13.45 -7.73
N GLY A 109 14.36 14.00 -8.61
CA GLY A 109 14.75 15.41 -8.55
C GLY A 109 13.55 16.35 -8.65
N ASN A 110 12.55 15.99 -9.43
CA ASN A 110 11.25 16.64 -9.45
C ASN A 110 10.22 15.78 -8.71
N ILE A 111 9.85 16.15 -7.50
CA ILE A 111 8.87 15.45 -6.66
C ILE A 111 7.41 15.90 -6.90
N ALA A 112 7.19 16.95 -7.70
CA ALA A 112 5.87 17.57 -7.88
C ALA A 112 4.78 16.60 -8.39
N PRO A 113 5.05 15.63 -9.27
CA PRO A 113 4.05 14.63 -9.66
C PRO A 113 3.55 13.83 -8.46
N ILE A 114 4.46 13.32 -7.62
CA ILE A 114 4.13 12.55 -6.41
C ILE A 114 3.39 13.44 -5.41
N GLU A 115 3.83 14.69 -5.23
CA GLU A 115 3.17 15.64 -4.34
C GLU A 115 1.71 15.89 -4.75
N LYS A 116 1.42 15.94 -6.06
CA LYS A 116 0.06 16.07 -6.58
C LYS A 116 -0.81 14.85 -6.21
N GLU A 117 -0.29 13.63 -6.38
CA GLU A 117 -1.01 12.41 -6.04
C GLU A 117 -1.22 12.27 -4.53
N VAL A 118 -0.22 12.61 -3.72
CA VAL A 118 -0.30 12.65 -2.26
C VAL A 118 -1.36 13.67 -1.80
N ASN A 119 -1.42 14.85 -2.40
CA ASN A 119 -2.47 15.82 -2.09
C ASN A 119 -3.86 15.30 -2.42
N GLN A 120 -4.02 14.60 -3.55
CA GLN A 120 -5.30 13.98 -3.91
C GLN A 120 -5.70 12.88 -2.93
N LEU A 121 -4.76 12.01 -2.56
CA LEU A 121 -4.96 10.99 -1.53
C LEU A 121 -5.43 11.61 -0.21
N PHE A 122 -4.80 12.68 0.26
CA PHE A 122 -5.20 13.33 1.51
C PHE A 122 -6.54 14.05 1.44
N ARG A 123 -7.00 14.50 0.28
CA ARG A 123 -8.39 14.98 0.11
C ARG A 123 -9.38 13.85 0.38
N TYR A 124 -9.18 12.67 -0.19
CA TYR A 124 -10.01 11.50 0.10
C TYR A 124 -9.87 11.05 1.56
N TYR A 125 -8.65 11.08 2.11
CA TYR A 125 -8.44 10.77 3.53
C TYR A 125 -9.24 11.69 4.45
N LYS A 126 -9.21 13.00 4.22
CA LYS A 126 -10.02 13.98 4.96
C LYS A 126 -11.52 13.80 4.75
N TYR A 127 -11.95 13.37 3.57
CA TYR A 127 -13.36 13.08 3.30
C TYR A 127 -13.86 11.89 4.15
N TYR A 128 -13.11 10.80 4.19
CA TYR A 128 -13.51 9.58 4.91
C TYR A 128 -13.20 9.63 6.40
N PHE A 129 -12.22 10.42 6.82
CA PHE A 129 -11.75 10.57 8.20
C PHE A 129 -11.61 12.06 8.55
N PRO A 130 -12.72 12.80 8.62
CA PRO A 130 -12.71 14.27 8.79
C PRO A 130 -12.08 14.71 10.12
N GLU A 131 -12.10 13.84 11.14
CA GLU A 131 -11.47 14.07 12.43
C GLU A 131 -9.95 13.93 12.43
N LYS A 132 -9.38 13.24 11.44
CA LYS A 132 -7.94 13.07 11.35
C LYS A 132 -7.28 14.31 10.73
N GLU A 133 -6.15 14.70 11.27
CA GLU A 133 -5.33 15.75 10.67
C GLU A 133 -4.55 15.21 9.47
N THR A 134 -4.12 16.13 8.62
CA THR A 134 -3.22 15.77 7.51
C THR A 134 -1.79 15.76 8.04
N PRO A 135 -1.11 14.60 8.07
CA PRO A 135 0.25 14.51 8.55
C PRO A 135 1.24 15.27 7.64
N ARG A 136 2.38 15.66 8.20
CA ARG A 136 3.55 16.03 7.38
C ARG A 136 3.98 14.83 6.57
N VAL A 137 4.50 15.06 5.37
CA VAL A 137 5.06 14.00 4.53
C VAL A 137 6.52 14.31 4.26
N ALA A 138 7.38 13.34 4.51
CA ALA A 138 8.82 13.49 4.25
C ALA A 138 9.35 12.30 3.46
N THR A 139 10.33 12.55 2.60
CA THR A 139 11.06 11.49 1.89
C THR A 139 12.34 11.15 2.61
N ILE A 140 12.71 9.86 2.59
CA ILE A 140 13.96 9.35 3.19
C ILE A 140 14.68 8.43 2.20
N ILE A 141 15.91 8.08 2.53
CA ILE A 141 16.66 6.96 1.96
C ILE A 141 17.05 6.07 3.15
N SER A 142 16.66 4.80 3.10
CA SER A 142 16.80 3.86 4.21
C SER A 142 17.67 2.63 3.89
N GLU A 143 18.38 2.65 2.76
CA GLU A 143 19.12 1.50 2.24
C GLU A 143 18.19 0.28 2.01
N PHE A 144 17.01 0.55 1.45
CA PHE A 144 15.95 -0.43 1.15
C PHE A 144 15.26 -1.03 2.39
N GLY A 145 15.39 -0.41 3.55
CA GLY A 145 14.82 -0.92 4.79
C GLY A 145 13.35 -0.56 4.98
N VAL A 146 12.91 0.56 4.42
CA VAL A 146 11.55 1.12 4.66
C VAL A 146 10.96 1.67 3.38
N ASP A 147 9.75 1.25 3.01
CA ASP A 147 9.02 1.77 1.86
C ASP A 147 8.12 2.97 2.21
N ALA A 148 7.28 2.83 3.23
CA ALA A 148 6.49 3.90 3.80
C ALA A 148 6.20 3.60 5.27
N PHE A 149 6.00 4.65 6.07
CA PHE A 149 5.63 4.52 7.48
C PHE A 149 4.82 5.72 7.96
N THR A 150 4.14 5.55 9.08
CA THR A 150 3.58 6.65 9.87
C THR A 150 4.26 6.73 11.23
N TYR A 151 4.34 7.94 11.78
CA TYR A 151 4.70 8.16 13.18
C TYR A 151 3.55 8.91 13.84
N GLY A 152 2.69 8.17 14.51
CA GLY A 152 1.41 8.67 14.97
C GLY A 152 0.55 9.25 13.82
N ASP A 153 -0.25 10.25 14.15
CA ASP A 153 -1.07 10.99 13.17
C ASP A 153 -0.33 12.22 12.57
N GLN A 154 0.95 12.42 12.91
CA GLN A 154 1.66 13.68 12.62
C GLN A 154 2.61 13.58 11.43
N LEU A 155 3.14 12.40 11.13
CA LEU A 155 4.18 12.22 10.13
C LEU A 155 3.97 10.95 9.30
N CYS A 156 4.15 11.09 7.98
CA CYS A 156 4.32 10.00 7.04
C CYS A 156 5.71 10.09 6.41
N GLY A 157 6.40 8.96 6.32
CA GLY A 157 7.68 8.83 5.61
C GLY A 157 7.54 7.99 4.36
N ILE A 158 8.31 8.33 3.32
CA ILE A 158 8.40 7.60 2.04
C ILE A 158 9.87 7.29 1.76
N GLY A 159 10.23 6.01 1.72
CA GLY A 159 11.57 5.56 1.36
C GLY A 159 11.74 5.48 -0.15
N LEU A 160 12.21 6.58 -0.76
CA LEU A 160 12.31 6.69 -2.21
C LEU A 160 13.20 5.64 -2.86
N ASP A 161 14.18 5.15 -2.13
CA ASP A 161 15.12 4.13 -2.58
C ASP A 161 14.48 2.76 -2.86
N LEU A 162 13.27 2.50 -2.35
CA LEU A 162 12.49 1.30 -2.71
C LEU A 162 11.59 1.48 -3.95
N PHE A 163 11.67 2.62 -4.66
CA PHE A 163 10.82 2.89 -5.82
C PHE A 163 11.61 3.28 -7.08
N LEU A 164 12.85 2.81 -7.21
CA LEU A 164 13.76 3.13 -8.34
C LEU A 164 13.50 2.32 -9.63
N GLY A 165 12.43 1.52 -9.65
CA GLY A 165 12.08 0.60 -10.73
C GLY A 165 12.44 -0.85 -10.40
N GLU A 166 11.58 -1.79 -10.82
CA GLU A 166 11.70 -3.23 -10.48
C GLU A 166 13.05 -3.85 -10.85
N ASN A 167 13.72 -3.30 -11.86
CA ASN A 167 14.99 -3.79 -12.38
C ASN A 167 16.22 -3.02 -11.87
N TYR A 168 16.04 -2.15 -10.86
CA TYR A 168 17.17 -1.44 -10.28
C TYR A 168 18.22 -2.43 -9.74
N PRO A 169 19.50 -2.33 -10.17
CA PRO A 169 20.52 -3.32 -9.83
C PRO A 169 20.82 -3.48 -8.34
N GLY A 170 20.48 -2.46 -7.52
CA GLY A 170 20.65 -2.50 -6.07
C GLY A 170 19.71 -3.44 -5.35
N TYR A 171 18.62 -3.89 -5.99
CA TYR A 171 17.66 -4.83 -5.37
C TYR A 171 18.13 -6.26 -5.55
N SER A 172 18.78 -6.82 -4.51
CA SER A 172 19.20 -8.22 -4.51
C SER A 172 18.00 -9.16 -4.67
N PRO A 173 17.99 -10.08 -5.66
CA PRO A 173 16.93 -11.07 -5.81
C PRO A 173 16.76 -12.02 -4.62
N ASP A 174 17.82 -12.23 -3.84
CA ASP A 174 17.81 -13.06 -2.64
C ASP A 174 17.03 -12.43 -1.50
N ILE A 175 17.00 -11.07 -1.46
CA ILE A 175 16.28 -10.29 -0.45
C ILE A 175 14.89 -9.91 -0.97
N PHE A 176 14.83 -9.49 -2.23
CA PHE A 176 13.62 -9.00 -2.88
C PHE A 176 13.24 -9.89 -4.06
N PRO A 177 12.43 -10.93 -3.86
CA PRO A 177 11.91 -11.76 -4.94
C PRO A 177 11.14 -10.95 -5.99
N ALA A 178 11.02 -11.48 -7.21
CA ALA A 178 10.41 -10.76 -8.34
C ALA A 178 9.00 -10.23 -8.05
N TYR A 179 8.16 -10.99 -7.32
CA TYR A 179 6.80 -10.56 -6.95
C TYR A 179 6.78 -9.36 -5.99
N VAL A 180 7.85 -9.15 -5.21
CA VAL A 180 8.04 -7.96 -4.36
C VAL A 180 8.56 -6.81 -5.19
N ARG A 181 9.64 -7.02 -5.98
CA ARG A 181 10.29 -5.97 -6.79
C ARG A 181 9.36 -5.33 -7.80
N ARG A 182 8.36 -6.07 -8.30
CA ARG A 182 7.33 -5.54 -9.18
C ARG A 182 6.65 -4.28 -8.63
N GLN A 183 6.58 -4.17 -7.32
CA GLN A 183 5.98 -3.03 -6.64
C GLN A 183 6.98 -1.89 -6.36
N PHE A 184 8.24 -2.01 -6.77
CA PHE A 184 9.30 -1.04 -6.53
C PHE A 184 9.40 0.01 -7.64
N ASN A 185 8.30 0.69 -7.93
CA ASN A 185 8.25 1.78 -8.89
C ASN A 185 7.31 2.90 -8.39
N GLU A 186 7.40 4.08 -8.99
CA GLU A 186 6.72 5.30 -8.52
C GLU A 186 5.19 5.15 -8.35
N ARG A 187 4.53 4.30 -9.17
CA ARG A 187 3.07 4.08 -9.08
C ARG A 187 2.64 3.50 -7.74
N TYR A 188 3.56 2.84 -7.03
CA TYR A 188 3.26 2.23 -5.74
C TYR A 188 3.46 3.19 -4.56
N ILE A 189 4.08 4.36 -4.75
CA ILE A 189 4.27 5.34 -3.68
C ILE A 189 2.93 5.73 -3.03
N PRO A 190 1.90 6.22 -3.78
CA PRO A 190 0.62 6.56 -3.16
C PRO A 190 -0.10 5.34 -2.58
N ILE A 191 0.05 4.15 -3.20
CA ILE A 191 -0.56 2.91 -2.70
C ILE A 191 0.07 2.50 -1.35
N ARG A 192 1.40 2.57 -1.23
CA ARG A 192 2.10 2.28 0.02
C ARG A 192 1.72 3.27 1.11
N LEU A 193 1.67 4.56 0.78
CA LEU A 193 1.24 5.58 1.70
C LEU A 193 -0.22 5.36 2.15
N ALA A 194 -1.13 5.02 1.23
CA ALA A 194 -2.52 4.71 1.55
C ALA A 194 -2.64 3.47 2.46
N LYS A 195 -1.87 2.40 2.20
CA LYS A 195 -1.83 1.21 3.06
C LYS A 195 -1.36 1.55 4.47
N THR A 196 -0.31 2.34 4.60
CA THR A 196 0.25 2.77 5.89
C THR A 196 -0.74 3.65 6.66
N LEU A 197 -1.41 4.60 5.99
CA LEU A 197 -2.47 5.42 6.59
C LEU A 197 -3.68 4.57 7.03
N ALA A 198 -4.09 3.62 6.21
CA ALA A 198 -5.17 2.70 6.55
C ALA A 198 -4.82 1.88 7.81
N GLN A 199 -3.59 1.35 7.88
CA GLN A 199 -3.08 0.61 9.03
C GLN A 199 -3.05 1.48 10.29
N ASN A 200 -2.51 2.70 10.21
CA ASN A 200 -2.50 3.64 11.33
C ASN A 200 -3.92 4.02 11.82
N THR A 201 -4.89 4.02 10.90
CA THR A 201 -6.29 4.39 11.23
C THR A 201 -7.07 3.22 11.82
N PHE A 202 -6.87 2.01 11.30
CA PHE A 202 -7.62 0.82 11.68
C PHE A 202 -6.93 0.01 12.80
N GLY A 203 -5.63 0.19 13.00
CA GLY A 203 -4.78 -0.56 13.93
C GLY A 203 -4.06 -1.74 13.29
N ASP A 204 -3.08 -2.28 14.00
CA ASP A 204 -2.12 -3.25 13.45
C ASP A 204 -2.55 -4.71 13.64
N THR A 205 -3.67 -4.96 14.33
CA THR A 205 -4.00 -6.32 14.78
C THR A 205 -5.41 -6.71 14.34
N PRO A 206 -5.58 -7.87 13.67
CA PRO A 206 -6.90 -8.41 13.40
C PRO A 206 -7.63 -8.75 14.72
N PRO A 207 -8.97 -8.68 14.74
CA PRO A 207 -9.78 -8.89 15.94
C PRO A 207 -9.75 -10.34 16.44
N GLY A 208 -9.28 -11.28 15.64
CA GLY A 208 -9.17 -12.72 15.95
C GLY A 208 -8.05 -13.37 15.18
N LYS A 209 -7.95 -14.72 15.28
CA LYS A 209 -6.84 -15.50 14.73
C LYS A 209 -7.27 -16.44 13.60
N SER A 210 -8.55 -16.53 13.29
CA SER A 210 -9.03 -17.38 12.19
C SER A 210 -8.66 -16.79 10.84
N LEU A 211 -8.66 -17.63 9.79
CA LEU A 211 -8.49 -17.14 8.43
C LEU A 211 -9.54 -16.06 8.09
N LEU A 212 -10.81 -16.26 8.50
CA LEU A 212 -11.86 -15.26 8.26
C LEU A 212 -11.54 -13.91 8.90
N ASP A 213 -11.03 -13.91 10.14
CA ASP A 213 -10.63 -12.67 10.82
C ASP A 213 -9.56 -11.91 10.04
N MET A 214 -8.54 -12.63 9.56
CA MET A 214 -7.45 -12.04 8.79
C MET A 214 -7.90 -11.58 7.40
N MET A 215 -8.72 -12.37 6.71
CA MET A 215 -9.29 -12.00 5.41
C MET A 215 -10.11 -10.71 5.50
N LEU A 216 -10.97 -10.59 6.52
CA LEU A 216 -11.81 -9.41 6.69
C LEU A 216 -11.01 -8.20 7.15
N TYR A 217 -10.03 -8.39 8.04
CA TYR A 217 -9.13 -7.32 8.45
C TYR A 217 -8.37 -6.74 7.24
N ASN A 218 -7.67 -7.61 6.48
CA ASN A 218 -6.94 -7.20 5.28
C ASN A 218 -7.88 -6.68 4.18
N GLY A 219 -9.06 -7.28 4.03
CA GLY A 219 -10.08 -6.83 3.09
C GLY A 219 -10.60 -5.42 3.38
N LYS A 220 -10.77 -5.05 4.65
CA LYS A 220 -11.12 -3.68 5.06
C LYS A 220 -9.98 -2.71 4.77
N MET A 221 -8.72 -3.11 5.01
CA MET A 221 -7.55 -2.33 4.66
C MET A 221 -7.50 -2.03 3.15
N LEU A 222 -7.68 -3.06 2.32
CA LEU A 222 -7.74 -2.91 0.87
C LEU A 222 -8.91 -2.01 0.43
N TYR A 223 -10.07 -2.13 1.09
CA TYR A 223 -11.21 -1.27 0.84
C TYR A 223 -10.93 0.20 1.16
N ILE A 224 -10.23 0.49 2.27
CA ILE A 224 -9.79 1.86 2.59
C ILE A 224 -8.86 2.37 1.49
N VAL A 225 -7.86 1.59 1.09
CA VAL A 225 -6.91 1.96 0.03
C VAL A 225 -7.64 2.30 -1.27
N ASP A 226 -8.61 1.47 -1.68
CA ASP A 226 -9.45 1.70 -2.84
C ASP A 226 -10.21 3.04 -2.75
N LYS A 227 -10.76 3.36 -1.59
CA LYS A 227 -11.49 4.62 -1.38
C LYS A 227 -10.57 5.84 -1.30
N LEU A 228 -9.33 5.68 -0.85
CA LEU A 228 -8.32 6.74 -0.83
C LEU A 228 -7.71 7.02 -2.22
N LEU A 229 -7.73 6.03 -3.11
CA LEU A 229 -7.13 6.07 -4.45
C LEU A 229 -8.13 5.62 -5.52
N PRO A 230 -9.27 6.31 -5.67
CA PRO A 230 -10.31 5.91 -6.62
C PRO A 230 -9.79 5.90 -8.05
N GLY A 231 -10.19 4.88 -8.83
CA GLY A 231 -9.71 4.66 -10.19
C GLY A 231 -8.36 3.94 -10.29
N THR A 232 -7.73 3.61 -9.15
CA THR A 232 -6.55 2.74 -9.16
C THR A 232 -6.99 1.30 -9.43
N PRO A 233 -6.44 0.61 -10.45
CA PRO A 233 -6.79 -0.77 -10.74
C PRO A 233 -6.59 -1.70 -9.54
N ASP A 234 -7.53 -2.63 -9.30
CA ASP A 234 -7.48 -3.62 -8.21
C ASP A 234 -6.15 -4.41 -8.23
N SER A 235 -5.63 -4.69 -9.43
CA SER A 235 -4.32 -5.36 -9.60
C SER A 235 -3.16 -4.57 -8.97
N LEU A 236 -3.14 -3.25 -9.08
CA LEU A 236 -2.12 -2.41 -8.45
C LEU A 236 -2.31 -2.36 -6.94
N ILE A 237 -3.54 -2.24 -6.44
CA ILE A 237 -3.83 -2.26 -5.00
C ILE A 237 -3.37 -3.57 -4.37
N MET A 238 -3.60 -4.70 -5.05
CA MET A 238 -3.13 -6.03 -4.64
C MET A 238 -1.63 -6.26 -4.86
N GLY A 239 -0.98 -5.51 -5.75
CA GLY A 239 0.39 -5.77 -6.20
C GLY A 239 0.48 -6.97 -7.16
N TYR A 240 -0.60 -7.28 -7.85
CA TYR A 240 -0.70 -8.38 -8.82
C TYR A 240 -0.37 -7.93 -10.25
N THR A 241 -0.04 -8.88 -11.11
CA THR A 241 -0.10 -8.63 -12.55
C THR A 241 -1.56 -8.62 -13.00
N LYS A 242 -1.80 -8.11 -14.21
CA LYS A 242 -3.13 -8.13 -14.83
C LYS A 242 -3.65 -9.57 -14.94
N GLU A 243 -2.80 -10.49 -15.38
CA GLU A 243 -3.13 -11.91 -15.54
C GLU A 243 -3.45 -12.59 -14.20
N GLN A 244 -2.74 -12.22 -13.13
CA GLN A 244 -3.04 -12.72 -11.78
C GLN A 244 -4.41 -12.24 -11.31
N MET A 245 -4.75 -10.96 -11.56
CA MET A 245 -6.06 -10.43 -11.19
C MET A 245 -7.18 -11.08 -11.99
N GLU A 246 -7.04 -11.18 -13.31
CA GLU A 246 -7.98 -11.89 -14.18
C GLU A 246 -8.17 -13.35 -13.73
N GLY A 247 -7.07 -14.00 -13.32
CA GLY A 247 -7.11 -15.36 -12.75
C GLY A 247 -7.88 -15.44 -11.43
N CYS A 248 -7.74 -14.46 -10.55
CA CYS A 248 -8.52 -14.38 -9.30
C CYS A 248 -10.01 -14.21 -9.59
N GLU A 249 -10.36 -13.28 -10.47
CA GLU A 249 -11.74 -13.01 -10.87
C GLU A 249 -12.40 -14.23 -11.53
N ALA A 250 -11.69 -14.89 -12.45
CA ALA A 250 -12.19 -16.10 -13.12
C ALA A 250 -12.40 -17.28 -12.17
N ASN A 251 -11.65 -17.36 -11.08
CA ASN A 251 -11.67 -18.47 -10.13
C ASN A 251 -12.29 -18.12 -8.78
N GLU A 252 -12.94 -16.96 -8.61
CA GLU A 252 -13.48 -16.50 -7.33
C GLU A 252 -14.35 -17.56 -6.63
N GLN A 253 -15.27 -18.17 -7.37
CA GLN A 253 -16.14 -19.22 -6.86
C GLN A 253 -15.35 -20.48 -6.44
N ALA A 254 -14.38 -20.89 -7.24
CA ALA A 254 -13.57 -22.07 -6.96
C ALA A 254 -12.67 -21.86 -5.73
N VAL A 255 -12.09 -20.67 -5.59
CA VAL A 255 -11.29 -20.27 -4.41
C VAL A 255 -12.13 -20.32 -3.14
N TRP A 256 -13.32 -19.72 -3.17
CA TRP A 256 -14.23 -19.72 -2.03
C TRP A 256 -14.67 -21.13 -1.66
N ALA A 257 -15.10 -21.93 -2.65
CA ALA A 257 -15.48 -23.32 -2.43
C ALA A 257 -14.33 -24.14 -1.82
N ARG A 258 -13.10 -23.92 -2.29
CA ARG A 258 -11.92 -24.62 -1.77
C ARG A 258 -11.60 -24.26 -0.33
N ILE A 259 -11.69 -22.97 0.05
CA ILE A 259 -11.52 -22.52 1.43
C ILE A 259 -12.54 -23.21 2.36
N LEU A 260 -13.79 -23.35 1.92
CA LEU A 260 -14.84 -24.02 2.70
C LEU A 260 -14.63 -25.54 2.77
N ASP A 261 -14.34 -26.20 1.64
CA ASP A 261 -14.11 -27.64 1.54
C ASP A 261 -12.95 -28.10 2.42
N GLN A 262 -11.85 -27.33 2.42
CA GLN A 262 -10.69 -27.60 3.26
C GLN A 262 -10.88 -27.15 4.73
N LYS A 263 -12.07 -26.62 5.06
CA LYS A 263 -12.41 -26.12 6.42
C LYS A 263 -11.45 -25.03 6.95
N LEU A 264 -10.79 -24.31 6.03
CA LEU A 264 -9.80 -23.28 6.40
C LEU A 264 -10.43 -22.03 7.00
N LEU A 265 -11.68 -21.71 6.64
CA LEU A 265 -12.30 -20.42 6.98
C LEU A 265 -12.23 -20.08 8.47
N TYR A 266 -12.43 -21.08 9.34
CA TYR A 266 -12.37 -20.91 10.79
C TYR A 266 -11.13 -21.54 11.42
N SER A 267 -10.20 -22.05 10.61
CA SER A 267 -8.91 -22.54 11.12
C SER A 267 -8.15 -21.40 11.77
N THR A 268 -7.52 -21.69 12.92
CA THR A 268 -6.59 -20.81 13.63
C THR A 268 -5.15 -21.28 13.49
N ASP A 269 -4.91 -22.37 12.73
CA ASP A 269 -3.56 -22.82 12.38
C ASP A 269 -3.02 -21.95 11.23
N PHE A 270 -2.24 -20.93 11.62
CA PHE A 270 -1.65 -20.00 10.67
C PHE A 270 -0.77 -20.69 9.60
N GLY A 271 -0.17 -21.84 9.94
CA GLY A 271 0.64 -22.62 9.00
C GLY A 271 -0.15 -23.09 7.78
N GLU A 272 -1.42 -23.49 7.97
CA GLU A 272 -2.29 -24.00 6.91
C GLU A 272 -2.68 -22.93 5.89
N PHE A 273 -2.89 -21.67 6.32
CA PHE A 273 -3.43 -20.61 5.48
C PHE A 273 -2.52 -19.39 5.30
N ARG A 274 -1.32 -19.38 5.87
CA ARG A 274 -0.39 -18.23 5.82
C ARG A 274 -0.28 -17.60 4.43
N LYS A 275 -0.11 -18.42 3.39
CA LYS A 275 0.05 -17.93 2.02
C LYS A 275 -1.20 -17.26 1.44
N LEU A 276 -2.36 -17.49 2.05
CA LEU A 276 -3.61 -16.84 1.65
C LEU A 276 -3.70 -15.38 2.14
N VAL A 277 -2.93 -15.02 3.17
CA VAL A 277 -3.06 -13.72 3.85
C VAL A 277 -1.74 -12.96 4.02
N THR A 278 -0.61 -13.55 3.67
CA THR A 278 0.70 -12.89 3.71
C THR A 278 1.39 -12.92 2.35
N PRO A 279 2.30 -11.97 2.07
CA PRO A 279 3.06 -11.95 0.83
C PRO A 279 3.76 -13.27 0.56
N SER A 280 3.48 -13.85 -0.60
CA SER A 280 4.11 -15.07 -1.08
C SER A 280 4.00 -15.14 -2.61
N PRO A 281 4.88 -15.89 -3.29
CA PRO A 281 4.83 -15.98 -4.74
C PRO A 281 3.55 -16.65 -5.24
N ASN A 282 3.03 -17.63 -4.49
CA ASN A 282 1.80 -18.35 -4.81
C ASN A 282 1.10 -18.91 -3.56
N ALA A 283 -0.16 -19.30 -3.71
CA ALA A 283 -0.99 -19.94 -2.69
C ALA A 283 -1.67 -21.22 -3.23
N PRO A 284 -0.91 -22.29 -3.51
CA PRO A 284 -1.39 -23.49 -4.23
C PRO A 284 -2.45 -24.30 -3.46
N VAL A 285 -2.74 -23.96 -2.21
CA VAL A 285 -3.79 -24.60 -1.41
C VAL A 285 -5.18 -24.40 -2.03
N VAL A 286 -5.40 -23.32 -2.80
CA VAL A 286 -6.66 -23.06 -3.47
C VAL A 286 -6.64 -23.46 -4.95
N PHE A 287 -5.62 -23.11 -5.70
CA PHE A 287 -5.31 -23.63 -7.05
C PHE A 287 -3.81 -23.36 -7.36
N GLN A 288 -3.26 -24.09 -8.34
CA GLN A 288 -1.80 -24.16 -8.56
C GLN A 288 -1.15 -22.80 -8.82
N GLU A 289 -1.79 -21.95 -9.64
CA GLU A 289 -1.29 -20.65 -10.08
C GLU A 289 -1.84 -19.50 -9.22
N ALA A 290 -2.58 -19.79 -8.13
CA ALA A 290 -3.14 -18.76 -7.25
C ALA A 290 -2.01 -17.88 -6.71
N PRO A 291 -2.12 -16.55 -6.83
CA PRO A 291 -1.14 -15.66 -6.23
C PRO A 291 -1.24 -15.70 -4.70
N GLY A 292 -0.14 -15.39 -4.03
CA GLY A 292 -0.16 -15.15 -2.59
C GLY A 292 -1.15 -14.05 -2.23
N GLU A 293 -1.65 -14.07 -0.99
CA GLU A 293 -2.64 -13.09 -0.50
C GLU A 293 -4.03 -13.14 -1.16
N ILE A 294 -4.34 -14.19 -1.95
CA ILE A 294 -5.67 -14.30 -2.59
C ILE A 294 -6.81 -14.31 -1.57
N GLY A 295 -6.57 -14.76 -0.34
CA GLY A 295 -7.54 -14.67 0.76
C GLY A 295 -7.85 -13.22 1.13
N ASN A 296 -6.87 -12.31 1.07
CA ASN A 296 -7.09 -10.88 1.30
C ASN A 296 -7.99 -10.28 0.21
N TRP A 297 -7.79 -10.69 -1.05
CA TRP A 297 -8.68 -10.29 -2.14
C TRP A 297 -10.11 -10.79 -1.95
N ILE A 298 -10.32 -12.06 -1.58
CA ILE A 298 -11.65 -12.59 -1.22
C ILE A 298 -12.24 -11.79 -0.05
N GLY A 299 -11.45 -11.49 0.99
CA GLY A 299 -11.86 -10.63 2.10
C GLY A 299 -12.34 -9.27 1.63
N TRP A 300 -11.66 -8.67 0.66
CA TRP A 300 -12.07 -7.40 0.05
C TRP A 300 -13.39 -7.53 -0.73
N GLN A 301 -13.61 -8.63 -1.48
CA GLN A 301 -14.91 -8.88 -2.13
C GLN A 301 -16.05 -9.04 -1.12
N ILE A 302 -15.78 -9.68 0.03
CA ILE A 302 -16.76 -9.77 1.13
C ILE A 302 -17.08 -8.37 1.68
N VAL A 303 -16.07 -7.51 1.86
CA VAL A 303 -16.26 -6.12 2.31
C VAL A 303 -17.04 -5.31 1.28
N LYS A 304 -16.73 -5.40 -0.01
CA LYS A 304 -17.50 -4.78 -1.11
C LYS A 304 -18.97 -5.25 -1.07
N ALA A 305 -19.22 -6.54 -0.84
CA ALA A 305 -20.58 -7.10 -0.72
C ALA A 305 -21.33 -6.55 0.50
N TYR A 306 -20.64 -6.39 1.64
CA TYR A 306 -21.20 -5.77 2.86
C TYR A 306 -21.64 -4.33 2.59
N VAL A 307 -20.75 -3.51 2.05
CA VAL A 307 -21.04 -2.09 1.77
C VAL A 307 -22.18 -1.93 0.76
N LYS A 308 -22.20 -2.74 -0.29
CA LYS A 308 -23.30 -2.74 -1.27
C LYS A 308 -24.67 -2.98 -0.63
N ARG A 309 -24.73 -3.78 0.45
CA ARG A 309 -25.99 -4.06 1.19
C ARG A 309 -26.29 -3.02 2.26
N ASN A 310 -25.29 -2.30 2.72
CA ASN A 310 -25.39 -1.30 3.75
C ASN A 310 -24.87 0.05 3.24
N PRO A 311 -25.51 0.65 2.21
CA PRO A 311 -24.98 1.84 1.52
C PRO A 311 -24.88 3.08 2.42
N ASN A 312 -25.60 3.08 3.54
CA ASN A 312 -25.59 4.17 4.51
C ASN A 312 -24.51 3.97 5.61
N ALA A 313 -23.85 2.82 5.67
CA ALA A 313 -22.79 2.58 6.63
C ALA A 313 -21.56 3.41 6.24
N GLY A 314 -21.20 4.36 7.10
CA GLY A 314 -19.99 5.16 6.94
C GLY A 314 -18.71 4.32 7.16
N MET A 315 -17.56 4.88 6.75
CA MET A 315 -16.26 4.21 6.91
C MET A 315 -16.01 3.81 8.37
N LYS A 316 -16.27 4.70 9.32
CA LYS A 316 -16.10 4.45 10.75
C LYS A 316 -16.97 3.28 11.25
N GLU A 317 -18.21 3.19 10.79
CA GLU A 317 -19.13 2.09 11.15
C GLU A 317 -18.63 0.77 10.56
N LEU A 318 -18.19 0.76 9.30
CA LEU A 318 -17.58 -0.42 8.65
C LEU A 318 -16.40 -0.96 9.46
N LEU A 319 -15.50 -0.06 9.91
CA LEU A 319 -14.29 -0.44 10.66
C LEU A 319 -14.62 -0.93 12.08
N ALA A 320 -15.67 -0.40 12.70
CA ALA A 320 -16.09 -0.81 14.04
C ALA A 320 -16.69 -2.23 14.10
N GLN A 321 -17.02 -2.85 12.97
CA GLN A 321 -17.54 -4.22 12.94
C GLN A 321 -16.39 -5.23 13.17
N THR A 322 -16.26 -5.74 14.38
CA THR A 322 -15.17 -6.68 14.76
C THR A 322 -15.60 -8.14 14.79
N ASP A 323 -16.90 -8.43 14.79
CA ASP A 323 -17.43 -9.80 14.73
C ASP A 323 -17.42 -10.29 13.28
N SER A 324 -16.43 -11.09 12.94
CA SER A 324 -16.17 -11.58 11.58
C SER A 324 -17.30 -12.49 11.06
N GLN A 325 -17.89 -13.31 11.94
CA GLN A 325 -19.00 -14.19 11.57
C GLN A 325 -20.25 -13.37 11.21
N LYS A 326 -20.64 -12.45 12.11
CA LYS A 326 -21.76 -11.55 11.88
C LYS A 326 -21.58 -10.67 10.65
N PHE A 327 -20.33 -10.23 10.41
CA PHE A 327 -19.96 -9.46 9.22
C PHE A 327 -20.22 -10.27 7.94
N LEU A 328 -19.73 -11.51 7.87
CA LEU A 328 -19.92 -12.41 6.73
C LEU A 328 -21.41 -12.71 6.49
N GLU A 329 -22.18 -13.01 7.54
CA GLU A 329 -23.63 -13.21 7.47
C GLU A 329 -24.37 -11.99 6.93
N THR A 330 -24.00 -10.79 7.39
CA THR A 330 -24.60 -9.53 6.94
C THR A 330 -24.21 -9.21 5.50
N ALA A 331 -22.98 -9.47 5.11
CA ALA A 331 -22.49 -9.30 3.74
C ALA A 331 -23.24 -10.21 2.75
N ARG A 332 -23.72 -11.38 3.19
CA ARG A 332 -24.34 -12.41 2.34
C ARG A 332 -23.52 -12.61 1.07
N TYR A 333 -22.21 -12.70 1.25
CA TYR A 333 -21.28 -12.81 0.14
C TYR A 333 -21.60 -14.02 -0.73
N LYS A 334 -21.63 -13.78 -2.02
CA LYS A 334 -21.77 -14.81 -3.06
C LYS A 334 -20.70 -14.51 -4.11
N PRO A 335 -19.71 -15.42 -4.27
CA PRO A 335 -18.67 -15.24 -5.27
C PRO A 335 -19.29 -15.16 -6.67
N GLN A 336 -18.70 -14.34 -7.52
CA GLN A 336 -19.17 -14.15 -8.89
C GLN A 336 -18.75 -15.34 -9.74
N GLN A 337 -19.61 -15.71 -10.67
CA GLN A 337 -19.31 -16.65 -11.73
C GLN A 337 -19.16 -15.83 -13.02
N LEU A 338 -17.94 -15.73 -13.52
CA LEU A 338 -17.76 -15.17 -14.86
C LEU A 338 -18.45 -16.12 -15.86
N LYS A 339 -19.34 -15.56 -16.66
CA LYS A 339 -20.07 -16.27 -17.71
C LYS A 339 -19.18 -16.50 -18.92
#